data_294b2112da73f0281ae67cf958fb9ffd
#
_entry.id   294b2112da73f0281ae67cf958fb9ffd
#
_cell.length_a   1.000
_cell.length_b   1.000
_cell.length_c   1.000
_cell.angle_alpha   90.00
_cell.angle_beta   90.00
_cell.angle_gamma   90.00
#
_symmetry.space_group_name_H-M   'P 1'
#
loop_
_entity.id
_entity.type
_entity.pdbx_description
1 polymer ?
#
loop_
_entity_poly.entity_id
_entity_poly.type
_entity_poly.pdbx_seq_one_letter_code
_entity_poly.pdbx_strand_id
1 'polypeptide(L)'
;MIKRTTQEEIARLLEEFPAVGLLGPRQVGKTTLAEEIAASIHPAPVYLDLESPAALSRLNEAEDYFETNKDKLIILDEVQRVPELFKILRGVIDRRRRQGQKTGQFLLLGSASLELLKQSAESLAGRIAYKELTGFTVEEIPQQPKNGPDILWLRGGFPDSFLAKTNEASLRWRQHFISTYLERDIPQLGPRIPANMLRRLWTMLAHSQGGLLNIA
;
A
#
# COMPACT_ATOMS: atom_id res chain seq x y z
N MET A 1 -4.42 9.29 16.56
CA MET A 1 -4.27 8.32 15.48
C MET A 1 -3.48 7.14 16.02
N ILE A 2 -3.70 5.91 15.53
CA ILE A 2 -2.91 4.73 15.96
C ILE A 2 -1.59 4.75 15.21
N LYS A 3 -0.47 4.78 15.97
CA LYS A 3 0.88 4.76 15.38
C LYS A 3 1.13 3.40 14.72
N ARG A 4 1.63 3.41 13.48
CA ARG A 4 1.99 2.19 12.76
C ARG A 4 3.45 1.84 13.01
N THR A 5 3.71 0.60 13.40
CA THR A 5 5.09 0.08 13.56
C THR A 5 5.87 0.13 12.25
N THR A 6 5.18 -0.05 11.13
CA THR A 6 5.72 0.04 9.77
C THR A 6 6.33 1.41 9.44
N GLN A 7 5.95 2.49 10.13
CA GLN A 7 6.48 3.84 9.87
C GLN A 7 8.00 3.91 10.09
N GLU A 8 8.47 3.38 11.22
CA GLU A 8 9.91 3.40 11.56
C GLU A 8 10.73 2.50 10.62
N GLU A 9 10.11 1.42 10.14
CA GLU A 9 10.74 0.51 9.20
C GLU A 9 10.89 1.15 7.81
N ILE A 10 9.84 1.84 7.31
CA ILE A 10 9.92 2.58 6.04
C ILE A 10 11.00 3.67 6.13
N ALA A 11 11.07 4.40 7.25
CA ALA A 11 12.09 5.43 7.44
C ALA A 11 13.51 4.84 7.30
N ARG A 12 13.78 3.70 7.94
CA ARG A 12 15.06 2.97 7.80
C ARG A 12 15.32 2.50 6.37
N LEU A 13 14.32 1.93 5.71
CA LEU A 13 14.46 1.48 4.32
C LEU A 13 14.75 2.65 3.36
N LEU A 14 14.20 3.83 3.60
CA LEU A 14 14.51 5.04 2.83
C LEU A 14 15.96 5.52 3.03
N GLU A 15 16.60 5.22 4.17
CA GLU A 15 18.02 5.49 4.39
C GLU A 15 18.94 4.49 3.67
N GLU A 16 18.44 3.29 3.35
CA GLU A 16 19.21 2.20 2.77
C GLU A 16 19.02 2.05 1.27
N PHE A 17 17.81 2.34 0.76
CA PHE A 17 17.41 2.10 -0.63
C PHE A 17 17.02 3.38 -1.35
N PRO A 18 17.27 3.48 -2.68
CA PRO A 18 16.80 4.62 -3.48
C PRO A 18 15.28 4.67 -3.60
N ALA A 19 14.62 3.53 -3.61
CA ALA A 19 13.18 3.44 -3.65
C ALA A 19 12.65 2.48 -2.59
N VAL A 20 11.48 2.79 -2.03
CA VAL A 20 10.74 1.89 -1.13
C VAL A 20 9.33 1.73 -1.68
N GLY A 21 8.88 0.49 -1.81
CA GLY A 21 7.52 0.13 -2.21
C GLY A 21 6.68 -0.21 -0.96
N LEU A 22 5.69 0.60 -0.65
CA LEU A 22 4.70 0.33 0.39
C LEU A 22 3.46 -0.31 -0.25
N LEU A 23 3.34 -1.61 -0.08
CA LEU A 23 2.28 -2.42 -0.66
C LEU A 23 1.23 -2.78 0.39
N GLY A 24 0.03 -3.07 -0.05
CA GLY A 24 -1.03 -3.53 0.85
C GLY A 24 -2.41 -3.37 0.23
N PRO A 25 -3.43 -4.00 0.81
CA PRO A 25 -4.80 -3.92 0.30
C PRO A 25 -5.31 -2.48 0.29
N ARG A 26 -6.37 -2.23 -0.46
CA ARG A 26 -7.07 -0.94 -0.43
C ARG A 26 -7.62 -0.68 0.98
N GLN A 27 -7.70 0.59 1.36
CA GLN A 27 -8.27 1.05 2.64
C GLN A 27 -7.52 0.55 3.89
N VAL A 28 -6.29 0.07 3.74
CA VAL A 28 -5.44 -0.35 4.88
C VAL A 28 -4.69 0.82 5.52
N GLY A 29 -4.72 2.01 4.88
CA GLY A 29 -4.11 3.23 5.40
C GLY A 29 -2.72 3.56 4.80
N LYS A 30 -2.38 3.08 3.58
CA LYS A 30 -1.10 3.40 2.92
C LYS A 30 -0.88 4.90 2.74
N THR A 31 -1.87 5.57 2.15
CA THR A 31 -1.85 7.02 1.91
C THR A 31 -1.66 7.80 3.22
N THR A 32 -2.44 7.47 4.25
CA THR A 32 -2.34 8.11 5.57
C THR A 32 -0.94 7.94 6.17
N LEU A 33 -0.39 6.71 6.09
CA LEU A 33 0.97 6.44 6.60
C LEU A 33 2.03 7.22 5.80
N ALA A 34 1.89 7.32 4.48
CA ALA A 34 2.80 8.10 3.65
C ALA A 34 2.74 9.60 3.96
N GLU A 35 1.56 10.15 4.24
CA GLU A 35 1.39 11.53 4.70
C GLU A 35 2.02 11.78 6.07
N GLU A 36 1.89 10.83 7.02
CA GLU A 36 2.57 10.90 8.33
C GLU A 36 4.10 10.87 8.18
N ILE A 37 4.62 10.03 7.30
CA ILE A 37 6.05 9.98 6.99
C ILE A 37 6.49 11.29 6.35
N ALA A 38 5.73 11.80 5.38
CA ALA A 38 6.01 13.04 4.69
C ALA A 38 6.10 14.25 5.64
N ALA A 39 5.24 14.29 6.66
CA ALA A 39 5.22 15.38 7.63
C ALA A 39 6.50 15.46 8.47
N SER A 40 7.28 14.38 8.57
CA SER A 40 8.53 14.31 9.34
C SER A 40 9.80 14.54 8.52
N ILE A 41 9.69 14.64 7.18
CA ILE A 41 10.83 14.73 6.26
C ILE A 41 11.04 16.18 5.79
N HIS A 42 12.29 16.61 5.77
CA HIS A 42 12.69 17.92 5.24
C HIS A 42 13.85 17.75 4.23
N PRO A 43 13.80 18.45 3.08
CA PRO A 43 12.72 19.32 2.60
C PRO A 43 11.41 18.57 2.37
N ALA A 44 10.28 19.27 2.40
CA ALA A 44 8.96 18.66 2.27
C ALA A 44 8.87 17.78 1.00
N PRO A 45 8.44 16.52 1.13
CA PRO A 45 8.28 15.60 0.01
C PRO A 45 7.31 16.12 -1.05
N VAL A 46 7.48 15.64 -2.26
CA VAL A 46 6.50 15.82 -3.34
C VAL A 46 5.56 14.64 -3.36
N TYR A 47 4.26 14.87 -3.23
CA TYR A 47 3.23 13.85 -3.29
C TYR A 47 2.45 13.94 -4.61
N LEU A 48 2.34 12.80 -5.31
CA LEU A 48 1.58 12.64 -6.55
C LEU A 48 0.65 11.45 -6.44
N ASP A 49 -0.65 11.72 -6.44
CA ASP A 49 -1.69 10.72 -6.61
C ASP A 49 -1.90 10.44 -8.10
N LEU A 50 -1.54 9.24 -8.55
CA LEU A 50 -1.62 8.85 -9.95
C LEU A 50 -3.05 8.45 -10.40
N GLU A 51 -4.05 8.56 -9.55
CA GLU A 51 -5.45 8.61 -9.95
C GLU A 51 -5.89 10.00 -10.43
N SER A 52 -5.14 11.05 -10.05
CA SER A 52 -5.46 12.43 -10.41
C SER A 52 -4.95 12.82 -11.80
N PRO A 53 -5.82 13.29 -12.72
CA PRO A 53 -5.39 13.80 -14.03
C PRO A 53 -4.35 14.95 -13.92
N ALA A 54 -4.46 15.78 -12.89
CA ALA A 54 -3.51 16.87 -12.66
C ALA A 54 -2.12 16.36 -12.28
N ALA A 55 -2.03 15.26 -11.52
CA ALA A 55 -0.74 14.63 -11.21
C ALA A 55 -0.15 13.95 -12.46
N LEU A 56 -0.99 13.26 -13.24
CA LEU A 56 -0.56 12.64 -14.50
C LEU A 56 -0.02 13.68 -15.50
N SER A 57 -0.66 14.85 -15.62
CA SER A 57 -0.18 15.94 -16.48
C SER A 57 1.21 16.43 -16.10
N ARG A 58 1.58 16.43 -14.82
CA ARG A 58 2.93 16.79 -14.35
C ARG A 58 3.99 15.76 -14.77
N LEU A 59 3.57 14.53 -15.04
CA LEU A 59 4.45 13.44 -15.42
C LEU A 59 4.54 13.23 -16.94
N ASN A 60 3.98 14.12 -17.78
CA ASN A 60 4.18 14.09 -19.23
C ASN A 60 5.67 14.14 -19.58
N GLU A 61 6.46 14.95 -18.84
CA GLU A 61 7.92 15.00 -18.89
C GLU A 61 8.47 14.52 -17.54
N ALA A 62 8.26 13.23 -17.24
CA ALA A 62 8.50 12.68 -15.90
C ALA A 62 9.98 12.78 -15.49
N GLU A 63 10.94 12.59 -16.42
CA GLU A 63 12.37 12.71 -16.11
C GLU A 63 12.74 14.12 -15.64
N ASP A 64 12.26 15.15 -16.36
CA ASP A 64 12.52 16.55 -16.02
C ASP A 64 11.84 16.94 -14.72
N TYR A 65 10.62 16.44 -14.49
CA TYR A 65 9.90 16.65 -13.25
C TYR A 65 10.65 16.06 -12.06
N PHE A 66 11.14 14.83 -12.19
CA PHE A 66 11.93 14.19 -11.15
C PHE A 66 13.26 14.91 -10.92
N GLU A 67 13.95 15.36 -11.97
CA GLU A 67 15.21 16.07 -11.85
C GLU A 67 15.03 17.42 -11.13
N THR A 68 13.98 18.16 -11.46
CA THR A 68 13.64 19.43 -10.76
C THR A 68 13.39 19.24 -9.26
N ASN A 69 12.93 18.05 -8.85
CA ASN A 69 12.64 17.71 -7.46
C ASN A 69 13.66 16.73 -6.85
N LYS A 70 14.87 16.66 -7.36
CA LYS A 70 15.89 15.68 -6.95
C LYS A 70 16.25 15.71 -5.46
N ASP A 71 16.19 16.87 -4.83
CA ASP A 71 16.54 17.06 -3.42
C ASP A 71 15.40 16.71 -2.45
N LYS A 72 14.28 16.18 -2.97
CA LYS A 72 13.10 15.81 -2.20
C LYS A 72 12.77 14.34 -2.36
N LEU A 73 12.20 13.75 -1.32
CA LEU A 73 11.52 12.46 -1.47
C LEU A 73 10.30 12.65 -2.37
N ILE A 74 10.15 11.78 -3.37
CA ILE A 74 8.99 11.78 -4.27
C ILE A 74 8.10 10.60 -3.90
N ILE A 75 6.85 10.88 -3.51
CA ILE A 75 5.84 9.90 -3.14
C ILE A 75 4.90 9.74 -4.33
N LEU A 76 4.82 8.52 -4.88
CA LEU A 76 3.92 8.16 -5.98
C LEU A 76 2.85 7.20 -5.46
N ASP A 77 1.62 7.68 -5.33
CA ASP A 77 0.50 6.86 -4.90
C ASP A 77 -0.22 6.22 -6.09
N GLU A 78 -0.73 5.00 -5.89
CA GLU A 78 -1.38 4.16 -6.90
C GLU A 78 -0.50 3.92 -8.14
N VAL A 79 0.81 3.64 -7.92
CA VAL A 79 1.84 3.53 -8.96
C VAL A 79 1.50 2.51 -10.06
N GLN A 80 0.66 1.51 -9.78
CA GLN A 80 0.19 0.54 -10.78
C GLN A 80 -0.66 1.16 -11.91
N ARG A 81 -1.09 2.41 -11.77
CA ARG A 81 -1.83 3.13 -12.81
C ARG A 81 -0.94 3.53 -14.00
N VAL A 82 0.36 3.65 -13.75
CA VAL A 82 1.33 4.12 -14.76
C VAL A 82 2.55 3.19 -14.77
N PRO A 83 2.42 1.96 -15.28
CA PRO A 83 3.48 0.95 -15.24
C PRO A 83 4.77 1.37 -15.94
N GLU A 84 4.70 2.18 -16.98
CA GLU A 84 5.84 2.73 -17.71
C GLU A 84 6.77 3.57 -16.84
N LEU A 85 6.28 4.15 -15.74
CA LEU A 85 7.11 4.89 -14.80
C LEU A 85 8.25 4.05 -14.21
N PHE A 86 8.10 2.75 -14.07
CA PHE A 86 9.17 1.91 -13.53
C PHE A 86 10.44 1.95 -14.36
N LYS A 87 10.32 2.05 -15.70
CA LYS A 87 11.47 2.20 -16.60
C LYS A 87 12.13 3.56 -16.43
N ILE A 88 11.33 4.62 -16.31
CA ILE A 88 11.82 5.99 -16.10
C ILE A 88 12.51 6.08 -14.74
N LEU A 89 11.88 5.56 -13.67
CA LEU A 89 12.45 5.53 -12.32
C LEU A 89 13.81 4.84 -12.30
N ARG A 90 13.96 3.71 -13.01
CA ARG A 90 15.25 3.02 -13.14
C ARG A 90 16.32 3.96 -13.71
N GLY A 91 16.03 4.64 -14.81
CA GLY A 91 16.97 5.57 -15.46
C GLY A 91 17.37 6.72 -14.54
N VAL A 92 16.38 7.32 -13.86
CA VAL A 92 16.58 8.40 -12.89
C VAL A 92 17.43 7.95 -11.71
N ILE A 93 17.08 6.82 -11.10
CA ILE A 93 17.83 6.25 -9.95
C ILE A 93 19.29 5.98 -10.33
N ASP A 94 19.54 5.37 -11.50
CA ASP A 94 20.89 5.05 -11.93
C ASP A 94 21.73 6.31 -12.22
N ARG A 95 21.12 7.35 -12.78
CA ARG A 95 21.74 8.66 -13.00
C ARG A 95 22.12 9.32 -11.67
N ARG A 96 21.18 9.39 -10.72
CA ARG A 96 21.37 9.99 -9.40
C ARG A 96 22.40 9.23 -8.55
N ARG A 97 22.44 7.89 -8.65
CA ARG A 97 23.48 7.08 -8.00
C ARG A 97 24.89 7.44 -8.47
N ARG A 98 25.07 7.69 -9.78
CA ARG A 98 26.35 8.15 -10.33
C ARG A 98 26.73 9.56 -9.85
N GLN A 99 25.77 10.37 -9.49
CA GLN A 99 25.93 11.71 -8.90
C GLN A 99 26.10 11.69 -7.37
N GLY A 100 26.11 10.51 -6.74
CA GLY A 100 26.31 10.35 -5.31
C GLY A 100 25.01 10.22 -4.48
N GLN A 101 23.83 10.44 -5.05
CA GLN A 101 22.53 10.27 -4.40
C GLN A 101 22.09 8.80 -4.47
N LYS A 102 22.27 8.06 -3.38
CA LYS A 102 22.10 6.59 -3.39
C LYS A 102 20.78 6.11 -2.79
N THR A 103 20.13 6.90 -1.94
CA THR A 103 19.00 6.46 -1.10
C THR A 103 17.92 7.55 -1.03
N GLY A 104 16.74 7.23 -0.50
CA GLY A 104 15.72 8.19 -0.13
C GLY A 104 15.07 8.98 -1.27
N GLN A 105 15.01 8.40 -2.48
CA GLN A 105 14.54 9.15 -3.66
C GLN A 105 13.05 9.00 -3.89
N PHE A 106 12.52 7.78 -3.72
CA PHE A 106 11.12 7.47 -4.04
C PHE A 106 10.44 6.61 -2.97
N LEU A 107 9.19 6.95 -2.66
CA LEU A 107 8.27 6.09 -1.93
C LEU A 107 7.08 5.77 -2.85
N LEU A 108 6.93 4.50 -3.20
CA LEU A 108 5.92 4.02 -4.15
C LEU A 108 4.81 3.33 -3.38
N LEU A 109 3.57 3.81 -3.52
CA LEU A 109 2.42 3.19 -2.88
C LEU A 109 1.60 2.45 -3.94
N GLY A 110 1.15 1.26 -3.59
CA GLY A 110 0.32 0.49 -4.52
C GLY A 110 -0.40 -0.69 -3.87
N SER A 111 -1.34 -1.25 -4.60
CA SER A 111 -1.96 -2.52 -4.21
C SER A 111 -0.93 -3.65 -4.35
N ALA A 112 -0.96 -4.64 -3.46
CA ALA A 112 -0.09 -5.83 -3.51
C ALA A 112 -0.55 -6.78 -4.65
N SER A 113 -0.46 -6.32 -5.91
CA SER A 113 -0.76 -7.14 -7.07
C SER A 113 0.50 -7.85 -7.57
N LEU A 114 0.33 -9.11 -8.03
CA LEU A 114 1.43 -9.87 -8.65
C LEU A 114 2.00 -9.16 -9.87
N GLU A 115 1.15 -8.44 -10.62
CA GLU A 115 1.55 -7.67 -11.78
C GLU A 115 2.48 -6.52 -11.41
N LEU A 116 2.12 -5.73 -10.39
CA LEU A 116 2.95 -4.65 -9.87
C LEU A 116 4.32 -5.17 -9.40
N LEU A 117 4.31 -6.27 -8.64
CA LEU A 117 5.54 -6.88 -8.15
C LEU A 117 6.44 -7.36 -9.28
N LYS A 118 5.89 -7.97 -10.34
CA LYS A 118 6.66 -8.42 -11.51
C LYS A 118 7.28 -7.24 -12.25
N GLN A 119 6.49 -6.24 -12.61
CA GLN A 119 6.94 -5.08 -13.38
C GLN A 119 8.02 -4.28 -12.63
N SER A 120 7.81 -4.07 -11.34
CA SER A 120 8.79 -3.36 -10.51
C SER A 120 10.03 -4.21 -10.25
N ALA A 121 9.90 -5.53 -10.04
CA ALA A 121 11.04 -6.43 -9.87
C ALA A 121 11.93 -6.49 -11.12
N GLU A 122 11.35 -6.51 -12.33
CA GLU A 122 12.11 -6.47 -13.58
C GLU A 122 12.84 -5.14 -13.79
N SER A 123 12.17 -4.02 -13.48
CA SER A 123 12.72 -2.69 -13.74
C SER A 123 13.62 -2.18 -12.61
N LEU A 124 13.27 -2.39 -11.34
CA LEU A 124 13.93 -1.83 -10.17
C LEU A 124 14.72 -2.86 -9.34
N ALA A 125 15.09 -4.00 -9.91
CA ALA A 125 15.91 -5.00 -9.23
C ALA A 125 17.17 -4.38 -8.59
N GLY A 126 17.39 -4.63 -7.29
CA GLY A 126 18.50 -4.08 -6.52
C GLY A 126 18.42 -2.56 -6.24
N ARG A 127 17.26 -1.93 -6.52
CA ARG A 127 17.03 -0.49 -6.32
C ARG A 127 15.83 -0.20 -5.42
N ILE A 128 15.00 -1.19 -5.16
CA ILE A 128 13.77 -1.05 -4.40
C ILE A 128 13.72 -2.07 -3.27
N ALA A 129 13.29 -1.63 -2.09
CA ALA A 129 12.87 -2.50 -1.01
C ALA A 129 11.35 -2.47 -0.88
N TYR A 130 10.75 -3.57 -0.48
CA TYR A 130 9.31 -3.64 -0.30
C TYR A 130 8.95 -3.81 1.16
N LYS A 131 7.90 -3.10 1.57
CA LYS A 131 7.23 -3.32 2.84
C LYS A 131 5.74 -3.49 2.61
N GLU A 132 5.17 -4.53 3.19
CA GLU A 132 3.73 -4.74 3.18
C GLU A 132 3.10 -4.07 4.40
N LEU A 133 2.02 -3.31 4.16
CA LEU A 133 1.15 -2.74 5.17
C LEU A 133 -0.09 -3.63 5.30
N THR A 134 -0.24 -4.25 6.45
CA THR A 134 -1.42 -5.02 6.82
C THR A 134 -2.41 -4.16 7.61
N GLY A 135 -3.55 -4.72 7.97
CA GLY A 135 -4.42 -4.12 8.99
C GLY A 135 -3.70 -3.91 10.33
N PHE A 136 -4.33 -3.23 11.28
CA PHE A 136 -3.77 -3.06 12.63
C PHE A 136 -3.44 -4.41 13.24
N THR A 137 -2.27 -4.47 13.89
CA THR A 137 -1.82 -5.64 14.65
C THR A 137 -2.10 -5.45 16.15
N VAL A 138 -1.95 -6.53 16.92
CA VAL A 138 -2.14 -6.48 18.38
C VAL A 138 -1.16 -5.52 19.04
N GLU A 139 0.07 -5.41 18.50
CA GLU A 139 1.10 -4.52 19.04
C GLU A 139 0.80 -3.04 18.76
N GLU A 140 0.07 -2.73 17.68
CA GLU A 140 -0.25 -1.36 17.28
C GLU A 140 -1.46 -0.79 18.03
N ILE A 141 -2.38 -1.64 18.43
CA ILE A 141 -3.61 -1.19 19.10
C ILE A 141 -3.35 -0.77 20.56
N PRO A 142 -4.05 0.29 21.05
CA PRO A 142 -3.94 0.70 22.44
C PRO A 142 -4.30 -0.44 23.40
N GLN A 143 -3.46 -0.67 24.41
CA GLN A 143 -3.71 -1.65 25.47
C GLN A 143 -4.88 -1.24 26.38
N GLN A 144 -5.34 -0.02 26.27
CA GLN A 144 -6.52 0.50 26.96
C GLN A 144 -7.43 1.25 25.96
N PRO A 145 -8.75 1.04 26.00
CA PRO A 145 -9.50 0.25 27.01
C PRO A 145 -9.16 -1.25 26.92
N LYS A 146 -9.35 -1.97 28.04
CA LYS A 146 -9.01 -3.40 28.26
C LYS A 146 -9.47 -4.39 27.17
N ASN A 147 -10.26 -3.95 26.20
CA ASN A 147 -10.90 -4.77 25.16
C ASN A 147 -10.29 -4.55 23.75
N GLY A 148 -9.11 -3.93 23.64
CA GLY A 148 -8.48 -3.70 22.34
C GLY A 148 -8.32 -4.98 21.50
N PRO A 149 -7.73 -6.06 22.03
CA PRO A 149 -7.62 -7.35 21.34
C PRO A 149 -8.98 -7.97 20.97
N ASP A 150 -9.99 -7.88 21.83
CA ASP A 150 -11.34 -8.41 21.57
C ASP A 150 -12.02 -7.61 20.44
N ILE A 151 -11.83 -6.28 20.44
CA ILE A 151 -12.32 -5.41 19.35
C ILE A 151 -11.61 -5.76 18.04
N LEU A 152 -10.29 -5.96 18.06
CA LEU A 152 -9.53 -6.37 16.91
C LEU A 152 -9.99 -7.72 16.36
N TRP A 153 -10.23 -8.68 17.26
CA TRP A 153 -10.76 -9.99 16.92
C TRP A 153 -12.14 -9.89 16.25
N LEU A 154 -13.02 -9.07 16.79
CA LEU A 154 -14.39 -8.92 16.30
C LEU A 154 -14.48 -8.12 15.01
N ARG A 155 -13.72 -7.01 14.90
CA ARG A 155 -13.84 -6.03 13.82
C ARG A 155 -12.79 -6.19 12.73
N GLY A 156 -11.71 -6.92 13.01
CA GLY A 156 -10.54 -7.01 12.14
C GLY A 156 -9.68 -5.74 12.17
N GLY A 157 -8.52 -5.79 11.51
CA GLY A 157 -7.51 -4.74 11.56
C GLY A 157 -7.65 -3.62 10.52
N PHE A 158 -8.65 -3.64 9.63
CA PHE A 158 -8.87 -2.52 8.73
C PHE A 158 -9.28 -1.26 9.50
N PRO A 159 -8.60 -0.10 9.27
CA PRO A 159 -8.81 1.11 10.07
C PRO A 159 -10.26 1.51 10.25
N ASP A 160 -11.02 1.63 9.16
CA ASP A 160 -12.42 2.06 9.20
C ASP A 160 -13.33 1.06 9.92
N SER A 161 -13.02 -0.23 9.83
CA SER A 161 -13.74 -1.28 10.56
C SER A 161 -13.39 -1.26 12.05
N PHE A 162 -12.09 -1.20 12.37
CA PHE A 162 -11.60 -1.21 13.75
C PHE A 162 -12.08 0.02 14.53
N LEU A 163 -11.94 1.20 13.93
CA LEU A 163 -12.27 2.51 14.53
C LEU A 163 -13.77 2.86 14.46
N ALA A 164 -14.60 1.99 13.91
CA ALA A 164 -16.04 2.23 13.82
C ALA A 164 -16.66 2.50 15.20
N LYS A 165 -17.62 3.42 15.27
CA LYS A 165 -18.26 3.82 16.53
C LYS A 165 -18.99 2.67 17.21
N THR A 166 -19.60 1.75 16.44
CA THR A 166 -20.32 0.59 16.97
C THR A 166 -19.95 -0.69 16.19
N ASN A 167 -20.27 -1.86 16.76
CA ASN A 167 -20.04 -3.14 16.09
C ASN A 167 -20.91 -3.30 14.85
N GLU A 168 -22.11 -2.76 14.86
CA GLU A 168 -23.03 -2.77 13.71
C GLU A 168 -22.48 -1.90 12.58
N ALA A 169 -21.88 -0.75 12.88
CA ALA A 169 -21.23 0.10 11.90
C ALA A 169 -20.02 -0.59 11.26
N SER A 170 -19.19 -1.25 12.08
CA SER A 170 -18.09 -2.08 11.63
C SER A 170 -18.53 -3.23 10.73
N LEU A 171 -19.62 -3.92 11.11
CA LEU A 171 -20.17 -5.02 10.31
C LEU A 171 -20.67 -4.52 8.95
N ARG A 172 -21.41 -3.41 8.91
CA ARG A 172 -21.88 -2.80 7.65
C ARG A 172 -20.71 -2.41 6.76
N TRP A 173 -19.68 -1.78 7.32
CA TRP A 173 -18.48 -1.42 6.57
C TRP A 173 -17.84 -2.66 5.92
N ARG A 174 -17.65 -3.73 6.69
CA ARG A 174 -17.06 -4.99 6.19
C ARG A 174 -17.91 -5.63 5.09
N GLN A 175 -19.23 -5.61 5.21
CA GLN A 175 -20.14 -6.12 4.18
C GLN A 175 -19.98 -5.37 2.86
N HIS A 176 -19.91 -4.03 2.91
CA HIS A 176 -19.68 -3.19 1.73
C HIS A 176 -18.27 -3.39 1.17
N PHE A 177 -17.27 -3.46 2.04
CA PHE A 177 -15.89 -3.73 1.64
C PHE A 177 -15.78 -5.06 0.88
N ILE A 178 -16.33 -6.14 1.42
CA ILE A 178 -16.33 -7.47 0.79
C ILE A 178 -16.99 -7.40 -0.58
N SER A 179 -18.15 -6.76 -0.73
CA SER A 179 -18.83 -6.63 -2.01
C SER A 179 -17.97 -5.90 -3.03
N THR A 180 -17.43 -4.73 -2.66
CA THR A 180 -16.55 -3.94 -3.55
C THR A 180 -15.29 -4.69 -3.92
N TYR A 181 -14.67 -5.36 -2.96
CA TYR A 181 -13.43 -6.11 -3.18
C TYR A 181 -13.63 -7.29 -4.14
N LEU A 182 -14.72 -8.05 -3.97
CA LEU A 182 -15.05 -9.17 -4.85
C LEU A 182 -15.47 -8.74 -6.27
N GLU A 183 -16.19 -7.62 -6.39
CA GLU A 183 -16.75 -7.16 -7.65
C GLU A 183 -15.77 -6.31 -8.47
N ARG A 184 -14.88 -5.57 -7.81
CA ARG A 184 -13.98 -4.60 -8.45
C ARG A 184 -12.52 -5.01 -8.36
N ASP A 185 -12.02 -5.31 -7.15
CA ASP A 185 -10.59 -5.39 -6.92
C ASP A 185 -10.02 -6.75 -7.34
N ILE A 186 -10.64 -7.87 -6.94
CA ILE A 186 -10.17 -9.21 -7.33
C ILE A 186 -10.13 -9.41 -8.85
N PRO A 187 -11.13 -9.00 -9.63
CA PRO A 187 -11.08 -9.14 -11.09
C PRO A 187 -9.91 -8.39 -11.75
N GLN A 188 -9.35 -7.38 -11.09
CA GLN A 188 -8.17 -6.65 -11.57
C GLN A 188 -6.85 -7.34 -11.20
N LEU A 189 -6.87 -8.29 -10.26
CA LEU A 189 -5.66 -8.96 -9.77
C LEU A 189 -5.34 -10.27 -10.49
N GLY A 190 -6.24 -10.81 -11.31
CA GLY A 190 -6.01 -12.12 -11.94
C GLY A 190 -7.18 -12.64 -12.76
N PRO A 191 -7.39 -13.97 -12.83
CA PRO A 191 -8.45 -14.60 -13.59
C PRO A 191 -9.83 -14.02 -13.23
N ARG A 192 -10.66 -13.78 -14.24
CA ARG A 192 -12.02 -13.26 -14.05
C ARG A 192 -12.95 -14.35 -13.52
N ILE A 193 -12.98 -14.52 -12.20
CA ILE A 193 -13.90 -15.42 -11.52
C ILE A 193 -15.13 -14.59 -11.12
N PRO A 194 -16.36 -15.08 -11.38
CA PRO A 194 -17.58 -14.37 -10.99
C PRO A 194 -17.62 -14.08 -9.48
N ALA A 195 -18.00 -12.86 -9.10
CA ALA A 195 -18.00 -12.40 -7.71
C ALA A 195 -18.86 -13.28 -6.77
N ASN A 196 -19.98 -13.82 -7.29
CA ASN A 196 -20.84 -14.73 -6.55
C ASN A 196 -20.15 -16.06 -6.20
N MET A 197 -19.30 -16.60 -7.09
CA MET A 197 -18.51 -17.79 -6.81
C MET A 197 -17.44 -17.51 -5.76
N LEU A 198 -16.75 -16.39 -5.86
CA LEU A 198 -15.76 -15.97 -4.86
C LEU A 198 -16.42 -15.74 -3.49
N ARG A 199 -17.59 -15.11 -3.44
CA ARG A 199 -18.35 -14.91 -2.21
C ARG A 199 -18.72 -16.26 -1.57
N ARG A 200 -19.19 -17.22 -2.39
CA ARG A 200 -19.51 -18.57 -1.94
C ARG A 200 -18.27 -19.27 -1.37
N LEU A 201 -17.14 -19.21 -2.07
CA LEU A 201 -15.87 -19.76 -1.61
C LEU A 201 -15.46 -19.13 -0.26
N TRP A 202 -15.52 -17.81 -0.12
CA TRP A 202 -15.18 -17.13 1.13
C TRP A 202 -16.09 -17.54 2.29
N THR A 203 -17.38 -17.70 2.03
CA THR A 203 -18.33 -18.21 3.02
C THR A 203 -17.97 -19.64 3.47
N MET A 204 -17.63 -20.50 2.52
CA MET A 204 -17.20 -21.88 2.82
C MET A 204 -15.90 -21.89 3.64
N LEU A 205 -14.89 -21.07 3.27
CA LEU A 205 -13.64 -20.95 3.99
C LEU A 205 -13.86 -20.44 5.44
N ALA A 206 -14.75 -19.47 5.63
CA ALA A 206 -15.09 -18.95 6.94
C ALA A 206 -15.69 -20.03 7.86
N HIS A 207 -16.52 -20.93 7.31
CA HIS A 207 -17.05 -22.08 8.06
C HIS A 207 -16.01 -23.18 8.35
N SER A 208 -14.95 -23.28 7.53
CA SER A 208 -13.90 -24.28 7.68
C SER A 208 -12.67 -23.75 8.42
N GLN A 209 -12.75 -22.58 9.02
CA GLN A 209 -11.63 -21.97 9.74
C GLN A 209 -11.18 -22.86 10.90
N GLY A 210 -9.88 -23.16 10.98
CA GLY A 210 -9.29 -24.04 11.98
C GLY A 210 -9.42 -25.55 11.65
N GLY A 211 -10.04 -25.90 10.52
CA GLY A 211 -10.16 -27.26 10.02
C GLY A 211 -9.25 -27.54 8.81
N LEU A 212 -9.11 -28.83 8.46
CA LEU A 212 -8.43 -29.23 7.23
C LEU A 212 -9.33 -28.96 6.01
N LEU A 213 -8.79 -28.28 5.01
CA LEU A 213 -9.45 -28.09 3.72
C LEU A 213 -9.34 -29.39 2.90
N ASN A 214 -10.47 -30.01 2.61
CA ASN A 214 -10.54 -31.08 1.60
C ASN A 214 -10.72 -30.45 0.22
N ILE A 215 -9.73 -30.60 -0.65
CA ILE A 215 -9.69 -30.02 -2.00
C ILE A 215 -10.07 -31.05 -3.07
N ALA A 216 -10.54 -32.26 -2.65
CA ALA A 216 -10.97 -33.31 -3.58
C ALA A 216 -12.36 -32.99 -4.17
#